data_015e17347b55305e3e9d1864bef46115
#
_entry.id   015e17347b55305e3e9d1864bef46115
#
_cell.length_a   1.000
_cell.length_b   1.000
_cell.length_c   1.000
_cell.angle_alpha   90.00
_cell.angle_beta   90.00
_cell.angle_gamma   90.00
#
_symmetry.space_group_name_H-M   'P 1'
#
loop_
_entity.id
_entity.type
_entity.pdbx_description
1 polymer ?
#
loop_
_entity_poly.entity_id
_entity_poly.type
_entity_poly.pdbx_seq_one_letter_code
_entity_poly.pdbx_strand_id
1 'polypeptide(L)'
;MTSTDEPRHEVEALFRDPVERLQRILERGEQQLEARRSDLAEVRYALYELTSSGTLGRDRAARAVEPLPAELAPPVVRHLVDHTSTIVRHCTMTVDVGSGLDPDVNRRTRELLGAGVFRQQTIYPIDIMETKTGRAWVRAWADAGEQQRLSLVPPTDFVVFDQDAVVASAVWGDPAADYVLIRDPMLVAAFTALFDRSFSRALPMAPEGAPDPAEGQLMRLLALGLKDESIARYLGCSLRTVRRRVAQLMERHGVQTRFQLGVAATRAGLATLVDDTDR
;
A
#
# COMPACT_ATOMS: atom_id res chain seq x y z
N MET A 1 -32.21 60.56 2.76
CA MET A 1 -30.75 60.46 2.94
C MET A 1 -30.44 58.98 2.99
N THR A 2 -30.25 58.38 1.87
CA THR A 2 -29.99 56.95 1.68
C THR A 2 -28.54 56.77 1.30
N SER A 3 -27.90 55.90 2.03
CA SER A 3 -26.47 55.61 2.11
C SER A 3 -25.88 55.20 0.74
N THR A 4 -24.92 56.02 0.27
CA THR A 4 -24.15 55.81 -0.98
C THR A 4 -22.76 55.24 -0.68
N ASP A 5 -22.60 54.50 0.42
CA ASP A 5 -21.28 54.07 0.91
C ASP A 5 -20.96 52.58 0.74
N GLU A 6 -21.95 51.78 0.31
CA GLU A 6 -21.75 50.32 0.09
C GLU A 6 -20.83 49.95 -1.08
N PRO A 7 -20.84 50.61 -2.25
CA PRO A 7 -20.00 50.19 -3.36
C PRO A 7 -18.50 50.50 -3.19
N ARG A 8 -18.15 51.48 -2.34
CA ARG A 8 -16.74 51.87 -2.09
C ARG A 8 -16.02 50.87 -1.21
N HIS A 9 -16.67 50.30 -0.23
CA HIS A 9 -16.09 49.27 0.64
C HIS A 9 -15.83 47.95 -0.10
N GLU A 10 -16.68 47.55 -1.03
CA GLU A 10 -16.46 46.38 -1.89
C GLU A 10 -15.29 46.57 -2.85
N VAL A 11 -15.15 47.76 -3.42
CA VAL A 11 -14.03 48.05 -4.33
C VAL A 11 -12.70 48.15 -3.57
N GLU A 12 -12.66 48.74 -2.38
CA GLU A 12 -11.44 48.75 -1.53
C GLU A 12 -11.06 47.37 -1.00
N ALA A 13 -12.04 46.49 -0.72
CA ALA A 13 -11.79 45.09 -0.38
C ALA A 13 -11.19 44.29 -1.57
N LEU A 14 -11.51 44.70 -2.79
CA LEU A 14 -10.95 44.09 -4.01
C LEU A 14 -9.44 44.39 -4.20
N PHE A 15 -8.91 45.45 -3.59
CA PHE A 15 -7.50 45.84 -3.74
C PHE A 15 -6.65 45.58 -2.50
N ARG A 16 -7.22 45.07 -1.40
CA ARG A 16 -6.49 44.87 -0.12
C ARG A 16 -5.48 43.76 -0.11
N ASP A 17 -5.66 42.72 -0.90
CA ASP A 17 -4.64 41.67 -1.09
C ASP A 17 -4.82 40.94 -2.44
N PRO A 18 -4.15 41.44 -3.50
CA PRO A 18 -4.22 40.78 -4.81
C PRO A 18 -3.63 39.39 -4.84
N VAL A 19 -2.71 39.07 -3.92
CA VAL A 19 -2.08 37.74 -3.81
C VAL A 19 -3.08 36.73 -3.22
N GLU A 20 -3.77 37.09 -2.14
CA GLU A 20 -4.80 36.22 -1.53
C GLU A 20 -5.97 35.97 -2.48
N ARG A 21 -6.33 36.95 -3.29
CA ARG A 21 -7.36 36.79 -4.32
C ARG A 21 -6.91 35.85 -5.45
N LEU A 22 -5.67 35.99 -5.92
CA LEU A 22 -5.10 35.08 -6.91
C LEU A 22 -4.99 33.66 -6.37
N GLN A 23 -4.60 33.49 -5.10
CA GLN A 23 -4.58 32.18 -4.44
C GLN A 23 -5.98 31.56 -4.41
N ARG A 24 -7.02 32.29 -4.01
CA ARG A 24 -8.41 31.79 -4.03
C ARG A 24 -8.95 31.47 -5.42
N ILE A 25 -8.48 32.16 -6.45
CA ILE A 25 -8.84 31.84 -7.83
C ILE A 25 -8.13 30.57 -8.27
N LEU A 26 -6.86 30.40 -7.90
CA LEU A 26 -6.07 29.21 -8.19
C LEU A 26 -6.67 27.98 -7.50
N GLU A 27 -6.93 28.07 -6.20
CA GLU A 27 -7.57 27.00 -5.41
C GLU A 27 -8.93 26.57 -5.98
N ARG A 28 -9.77 27.56 -6.41
CA ARG A 28 -11.04 27.25 -7.09
C ARG A 28 -10.83 26.59 -8.45
N GLY A 29 -9.82 27.04 -9.20
CA GLY A 29 -9.46 26.44 -10.47
C GLY A 29 -8.99 24.99 -10.32
N GLU A 30 -8.17 24.73 -9.32
CA GLU A 30 -7.70 23.38 -8.97
C GLU A 30 -8.85 22.49 -8.52
N GLN A 31 -9.75 22.96 -7.66
CA GLN A 31 -10.96 22.23 -7.26
C GLN A 31 -11.88 21.91 -8.45
N GLN A 32 -12.06 22.86 -9.38
CA GLN A 32 -12.85 22.62 -10.59
C GLN A 32 -12.19 21.63 -11.55
N LEU A 33 -10.87 21.66 -11.67
CA LEU A 33 -10.13 20.67 -12.46
C LEU A 33 -10.24 19.28 -11.85
N GLU A 34 -10.15 19.17 -10.54
CA GLU A 34 -10.29 17.90 -9.83
C GLU A 34 -11.70 17.34 -9.96
N ALA A 35 -12.74 18.17 -9.79
CA ALA A 35 -14.12 17.78 -10.02
C ALA A 35 -14.34 17.26 -11.47
N ARG A 36 -13.80 17.96 -12.47
CA ARG A 36 -13.88 17.52 -13.88
C ARG A 36 -13.13 16.22 -14.15
N ARG A 37 -11.98 16.00 -13.48
CA ARG A 37 -11.25 14.73 -13.57
C ARG A 37 -12.07 13.58 -12.99
N SER A 38 -12.72 13.81 -11.84
CA SER A 38 -13.64 12.84 -11.22
C SER A 38 -14.80 12.50 -12.14
N ASP A 39 -15.47 13.52 -12.71
CA ASP A 39 -16.58 13.32 -13.66
C ASP A 39 -16.15 12.52 -14.90
N LEU A 40 -14.96 12.83 -15.45
CA LEU A 40 -14.40 12.10 -16.58
C LEU A 40 -14.05 10.66 -16.23
N ALA A 41 -13.56 10.41 -15.01
CA ALA A 41 -13.28 9.08 -14.52
C ALA A 41 -14.58 8.26 -14.39
N GLU A 42 -15.66 8.85 -13.87
CA GLU A 42 -16.99 8.20 -13.81
C GLU A 42 -17.54 7.89 -15.19
N VAL A 43 -17.42 8.80 -16.15
CA VAL A 43 -17.85 8.56 -17.53
C VAL A 43 -17.02 7.46 -18.19
N ARG A 44 -15.69 7.45 -17.98
CA ARG A 44 -14.82 6.37 -18.47
C ARG A 44 -15.18 5.03 -17.87
N TYR A 45 -15.45 5.00 -16.56
CA TYR A 45 -15.89 3.79 -15.88
C TYR A 45 -17.24 3.31 -16.44
N ALA A 46 -18.23 4.20 -16.60
CA ALA A 46 -19.53 3.87 -17.19
C ALA A 46 -19.40 3.35 -18.64
N LEU A 47 -18.50 3.94 -19.43
CA LEU A 47 -18.19 3.44 -20.79
C LEU A 47 -17.53 2.06 -20.75
N TYR A 48 -16.61 1.84 -19.81
CA TYR A 48 -15.99 0.55 -19.59
C TYR A 48 -17.04 -0.51 -19.20
N GLU A 49 -17.92 -0.21 -18.25
CA GLU A 49 -19.05 -1.07 -17.88
C GLU A 49 -19.98 -1.36 -19.06
N LEU A 50 -20.34 -0.34 -19.84
CA LEU A 50 -21.21 -0.50 -21.01
C LEU A 50 -20.53 -1.33 -22.11
N THR A 51 -19.24 -1.13 -22.36
CA THR A 51 -18.49 -1.92 -23.35
C THR A 51 -18.24 -3.34 -22.86
N SER A 52 -18.02 -3.52 -21.57
CA SER A 52 -17.90 -4.84 -20.92
C SER A 52 -19.25 -5.55 -20.85
N SER A 53 -20.35 -4.80 -20.64
CA SER A 53 -21.71 -5.33 -20.59
C SER A 53 -22.33 -5.58 -21.96
N GLY A 54 -21.98 -4.80 -22.97
CA GLY A 54 -22.50 -4.92 -24.35
C GLY A 54 -22.10 -6.19 -25.09
N THR A 55 -21.12 -6.94 -24.57
CA THR A 55 -20.74 -8.28 -25.04
C THR A 55 -21.39 -9.42 -24.25
N LEU A 56 -22.34 -9.13 -23.39
CA LEU A 56 -22.93 -9.98 -22.35
C LEU A 56 -23.98 -11.01 -22.84
N GLY A 57 -23.88 -11.49 -24.08
CA GLY A 57 -24.78 -12.57 -24.49
C GLY A 57 -24.11 -13.94 -24.64
N ARG A 58 -22.80 -14.01 -24.90
CA ARG A 58 -22.14 -15.26 -25.29
C ARG A 58 -20.72 -15.52 -24.76
N ASP A 59 -20.10 -14.56 -24.09
CA ASP A 59 -18.65 -14.65 -23.77
C ASP A 59 -18.29 -14.41 -22.29
N ARG A 60 -19.19 -14.67 -21.36
CA ARG A 60 -18.91 -14.55 -19.92
C ARG A 60 -17.80 -15.51 -19.45
N ALA A 61 -17.57 -16.58 -20.20
CA ALA A 61 -16.45 -17.52 -19.98
C ALA A 61 -15.15 -17.09 -20.65
N ALA A 62 -15.18 -16.12 -21.58
CA ALA A 62 -14.02 -15.76 -22.40
C ALA A 62 -13.17 -14.62 -21.83
N ARG A 63 -13.62 -13.92 -20.78
CA ARG A 63 -12.84 -12.83 -20.17
C ARG A 63 -12.68 -13.01 -18.67
N ALA A 64 -12.04 -14.09 -18.30
CA ALA A 64 -11.57 -14.34 -16.95
C ALA A 64 -10.55 -13.27 -16.49
N VAL A 65 -9.85 -12.65 -17.45
CA VAL A 65 -8.84 -11.61 -17.26
C VAL A 65 -9.07 -10.51 -18.29
N GLU A 66 -9.29 -9.29 -17.82
CA GLU A 66 -9.53 -8.11 -18.66
C GLU A 66 -8.36 -7.13 -18.51
N PRO A 67 -7.80 -6.62 -19.63
CA PRO A 67 -6.82 -5.53 -19.56
C PRO A 67 -7.46 -4.30 -18.88
N LEU A 68 -6.73 -3.70 -17.95
CA LEU A 68 -7.15 -2.51 -17.23
C LEU A 68 -6.05 -1.44 -17.38
N PRO A 69 -6.21 -0.48 -18.32
CA PRO A 69 -5.30 0.63 -18.47
C PRO A 69 -5.12 1.41 -17.17
N ALA A 70 -3.93 1.95 -16.94
CA ALA A 70 -3.58 2.65 -15.70
C ALA A 70 -4.55 3.82 -15.39
N GLU A 71 -5.05 4.52 -16.42
CA GLU A 71 -6.00 5.62 -16.24
C GLU A 71 -7.38 5.18 -15.75
N LEU A 72 -7.75 3.91 -15.99
CA LEU A 72 -9.02 3.33 -15.55
C LEU A 72 -8.89 2.58 -14.22
N ALA A 73 -7.67 2.33 -13.74
CA ALA A 73 -7.47 1.60 -12.49
C ALA A 73 -8.04 2.33 -11.27
N PRO A 74 -7.88 3.66 -11.06
CA PRO A 74 -8.43 4.33 -9.88
C PRO A 74 -9.96 4.21 -9.75
N PRO A 75 -10.79 4.52 -10.77
CA PRO A 75 -12.23 4.37 -10.64
C PRO A 75 -12.69 2.91 -10.45
N VAL A 76 -12.00 1.95 -11.08
CA VAL A 76 -12.30 0.52 -10.87
C VAL A 76 -11.96 0.09 -9.45
N VAL A 77 -10.79 0.45 -8.94
CA VAL A 77 -10.37 0.14 -7.56
C VAL A 77 -11.32 0.79 -6.57
N ARG A 78 -11.72 2.04 -6.77
CA ARG A 78 -12.72 2.71 -5.94
C ARG A 78 -14.05 1.96 -5.90
N HIS A 79 -14.55 1.55 -7.07
CA HIS A 79 -15.78 0.75 -7.16
C HIS A 79 -15.65 -0.56 -6.37
N LEU A 80 -14.53 -1.28 -6.54
CA LEU A 80 -14.29 -2.53 -5.81
C LEU A 80 -14.19 -2.31 -4.30
N VAL A 81 -13.51 -1.25 -3.86
CA VAL A 81 -13.44 -0.86 -2.43
C VAL A 81 -14.81 -0.57 -1.86
N ASP A 82 -15.65 0.20 -2.56
CA ASP A 82 -17.01 0.55 -2.10
C ASP A 82 -17.94 -0.67 -1.98
N HIS A 83 -17.65 -1.77 -2.70
CA HIS A 83 -18.42 -3.01 -2.67
C HIS A 83 -17.78 -4.11 -1.82
N THR A 84 -16.58 -3.90 -1.30
CA THR A 84 -15.92 -4.83 -0.39
C THR A 84 -16.56 -4.79 0.99
N SER A 85 -16.83 -5.96 1.55
CA SER A 85 -17.53 -6.10 2.83
C SER A 85 -16.77 -6.88 3.90
N THR A 86 -15.70 -7.58 3.52
CA THR A 86 -15.00 -8.48 4.43
C THR A 86 -13.51 -8.19 4.54
N ILE A 87 -12.78 -8.23 3.43
CA ILE A 87 -11.33 -8.11 3.46
C ILE A 87 -10.73 -7.62 2.13
N VAL A 88 -9.80 -6.68 2.23
CA VAL A 88 -8.85 -6.33 1.16
C VAL A 88 -7.49 -6.93 1.48
N ARG A 89 -6.88 -7.62 0.51
CA ARG A 89 -5.51 -8.14 0.60
C ARG A 89 -4.66 -7.44 -0.45
N HIS A 90 -3.68 -6.69 0.00
CA HIS A 90 -2.83 -5.88 -0.87
C HIS A 90 -1.37 -6.33 -0.78
N CYS A 91 -0.79 -6.70 -1.89
CA CYS A 91 0.65 -6.90 -2.04
C CYS A 91 1.19 -5.79 -2.91
N THR A 92 2.06 -4.94 -2.38
CA THR A 92 2.66 -3.84 -3.14
C THR A 92 4.17 -3.97 -3.22
N MET A 93 4.73 -3.64 -4.37
CA MET A 93 6.18 -3.61 -4.61
C MET A 93 6.76 -2.21 -4.38
N THR A 94 5.94 -1.18 -4.46
CA THR A 94 6.35 0.22 -4.26
C THR A 94 5.15 1.07 -3.86
N VAL A 95 5.43 2.24 -3.28
CA VAL A 95 4.41 3.27 -3.03
C VAL A 95 4.63 4.52 -3.89
N ASP A 96 5.57 4.47 -4.84
CA ASP A 96 5.91 5.60 -5.70
C ASP A 96 5.17 5.58 -7.04
N VAL A 97 4.63 4.43 -7.44
CA VAL A 97 3.85 4.23 -8.67
C VAL A 97 2.72 3.24 -8.43
N GLY A 98 1.67 3.31 -9.24
CA GLY A 98 0.57 2.35 -9.22
C GLY A 98 -0.79 2.96 -8.90
N SER A 99 -1.86 2.18 -9.09
CA SER A 99 -3.25 2.59 -8.83
C SER A 99 -3.53 2.94 -7.37
N GLY A 100 -2.72 2.42 -6.45
CA GLY A 100 -2.80 2.71 -5.01
C GLY A 100 -2.43 4.15 -4.65
N LEU A 101 -1.93 4.95 -5.59
CA LEU A 101 -1.50 6.33 -5.34
C LEU A 101 -2.60 7.37 -5.57
N ASP A 102 -3.78 6.99 -6.06
CA ASP A 102 -4.88 7.94 -6.19
C ASP A 102 -5.33 8.44 -4.81
N PRO A 103 -5.22 9.76 -4.53
CA PRO A 103 -5.50 10.30 -3.19
C PRO A 103 -6.95 10.09 -2.74
N ASP A 104 -7.91 10.11 -3.68
CA ASP A 104 -9.33 9.95 -3.37
C ASP A 104 -9.68 8.51 -3.07
N VAL A 105 -9.13 7.55 -3.83
CA VAL A 105 -9.23 6.12 -3.53
C VAL A 105 -8.64 5.83 -2.16
N ASN A 106 -7.45 6.34 -1.87
CA ASN A 106 -6.77 6.13 -0.59
C ASN A 106 -7.53 6.74 0.59
N ARG A 107 -8.08 7.94 0.43
CA ARG A 107 -8.92 8.56 1.45
C ARG A 107 -10.15 7.71 1.72
N ARG A 108 -10.87 7.33 0.66
CA ARG A 108 -12.08 6.52 0.76
C ARG A 108 -11.83 5.16 1.41
N THR A 109 -10.77 4.49 1.00
CA THR A 109 -10.37 3.19 1.57
C THR A 109 -10.08 3.29 3.06
N ARG A 110 -9.36 4.33 3.49
CA ARG A 110 -9.07 4.55 4.92
C ARG A 110 -10.30 4.91 5.74
N GLU A 111 -11.24 5.67 5.17
CA GLU A 111 -12.52 5.97 5.82
C GLU A 111 -13.32 4.67 6.09
N LEU A 112 -13.47 3.80 5.09
CA LEU A 112 -14.20 2.54 5.22
C LEU A 112 -13.48 1.56 6.16
N LEU A 113 -12.15 1.48 6.07
CA LEU A 113 -11.33 0.67 6.95
C LEU A 113 -11.45 1.13 8.40
N GLY A 114 -11.31 2.44 8.67
CA GLY A 114 -11.47 3.03 10.00
C GLY A 114 -12.89 2.90 10.57
N ALA A 115 -13.91 2.83 9.70
CA ALA A 115 -15.28 2.53 10.08
C ALA A 115 -15.54 1.03 10.30
N GLY A 116 -14.56 0.15 10.05
CA GLY A 116 -14.67 -1.30 10.25
C GLY A 116 -15.56 -2.01 9.22
N VAL A 117 -15.79 -1.40 8.05
CA VAL A 117 -16.60 -2.01 6.98
C VAL A 117 -15.94 -3.29 6.47
N PHE A 118 -14.62 -3.28 6.33
CA PHE A 118 -13.80 -4.44 5.98
C PHE A 118 -12.48 -4.41 6.74
N ARG A 119 -11.71 -5.49 6.68
CA ARG A 119 -10.33 -5.55 7.17
C ARG A 119 -9.38 -5.40 6.00
N GLN A 120 -8.22 -4.78 6.23
CA GLN A 120 -7.18 -4.71 5.22
C GLN A 120 -5.88 -5.32 5.73
N GLN A 121 -5.26 -6.14 4.90
CA GLN A 121 -3.95 -6.74 5.11
C GLN A 121 -3.03 -6.32 3.97
N THR A 122 -1.86 -5.78 4.30
CA THR A 122 -0.91 -5.33 3.27
C THR A 122 0.48 -5.89 3.52
N ILE A 123 1.10 -6.36 2.43
CA ILE A 123 2.52 -6.72 2.37
C ILE A 123 3.24 -5.57 1.68
N TYR A 124 4.13 -4.91 2.40
CA TYR A 124 5.01 -3.87 1.89
C TYR A 124 6.42 -4.40 1.61
N PRO A 125 7.14 -3.84 0.64
CA PRO A 125 8.57 -4.07 0.52
C PRO A 125 9.30 -3.48 1.74
N ILE A 126 10.35 -4.16 2.21
CA ILE A 126 11.03 -3.74 3.44
C ILE A 126 11.75 -2.40 3.30
N ASP A 127 12.19 -2.04 2.09
CA ASP A 127 12.85 -0.79 1.77
C ASP A 127 11.92 0.43 1.84
N ILE A 128 10.58 0.22 1.88
CA ILE A 128 9.62 1.31 2.16
C ILE A 128 9.98 2.06 3.45
N MET A 129 10.57 1.35 4.42
CA MET A 129 10.99 1.93 5.70
C MET A 129 12.26 2.78 5.57
N GLU A 130 12.93 2.78 4.43
CA GLU A 130 14.14 3.57 4.22
C GLU A 130 13.84 5.03 3.94
N THR A 131 12.71 5.34 3.33
CA THR A 131 12.32 6.71 2.99
C THR A 131 11.44 7.35 4.08
N LYS A 132 11.48 8.68 4.19
CA LYS A 132 10.59 9.43 5.09
C LYS A 132 9.14 9.31 4.63
N THR A 133 8.92 9.38 3.31
CA THR A 133 7.59 9.27 2.69
C THR A 133 7.00 7.89 2.93
N GLY A 134 7.76 6.82 2.71
CA GLY A 134 7.30 5.45 2.95
C GLY A 134 6.91 5.19 4.40
N ARG A 135 7.72 5.67 5.37
CA ARG A 135 7.35 5.56 6.81
C ARG A 135 6.07 6.33 7.15
N ALA A 136 5.89 7.54 6.59
CA ALA A 136 4.67 8.31 6.79
C ALA A 136 3.45 7.62 6.19
N TRP A 137 3.61 7.02 5.00
CA TRP A 137 2.59 6.22 4.33
C TRP A 137 2.15 5.03 5.20
N VAL A 138 3.09 4.19 5.58
CA VAL A 138 2.85 3.01 6.43
C VAL A 138 2.13 3.39 7.73
N ARG A 139 2.57 4.48 8.40
CA ARG A 139 1.94 4.97 9.61
C ARG A 139 0.48 5.39 9.37
N ALA A 140 0.23 6.17 8.32
CA ALA A 140 -1.12 6.66 8.01
C ALA A 140 -2.12 5.50 7.76
N TRP A 141 -1.65 4.39 7.19
CA TRP A 141 -2.47 3.20 6.99
C TRP A 141 -2.61 2.37 8.27
N ALA A 142 -1.56 2.29 9.10
CA ALA A 142 -1.63 1.63 10.41
C ALA A 142 -2.65 2.34 11.32
N ASP A 143 -2.65 3.67 11.33
CA ASP A 143 -3.59 4.49 12.10
C ASP A 143 -5.05 4.28 11.65
N ALA A 144 -5.27 3.91 10.39
CA ALA A 144 -6.59 3.53 9.88
C ALA A 144 -6.99 2.07 10.20
N GLY A 145 -6.10 1.26 10.78
CA GLY A 145 -6.38 -0.11 11.21
C GLY A 145 -5.88 -1.20 10.26
N GLU A 146 -5.02 -0.86 9.30
CA GLU A 146 -4.41 -1.82 8.39
C GLU A 146 -3.46 -2.79 9.12
N GLN A 147 -3.58 -4.08 8.82
CA GLN A 147 -2.65 -5.10 9.28
C GLN A 147 -1.47 -5.21 8.31
N GLN A 148 -0.29 -4.83 8.77
CA GLN A 148 0.88 -4.65 7.91
C GLN A 148 1.94 -5.71 8.15
N ARG A 149 2.57 -6.15 7.06
CA ARG A 149 3.79 -6.96 7.09
C ARG A 149 4.80 -6.47 6.08
N LEU A 150 6.07 -6.77 6.31
CA LEU A 150 7.19 -6.41 5.45
C LEU A 150 7.76 -7.65 4.77
N SER A 151 8.02 -7.56 3.47
CA SER A 151 8.66 -8.61 2.68
C SER A 151 9.95 -8.08 2.04
N LEU A 152 10.99 -8.93 1.96
CA LEU A 152 12.20 -8.61 1.19
C LEU A 152 11.91 -8.60 -0.32
N VAL A 153 11.05 -9.49 -0.76
CA VAL A 153 10.71 -9.67 -2.17
C VAL A 153 9.20 -9.92 -2.26
N PRO A 154 8.39 -8.88 -2.32
CA PRO A 154 6.98 -9.04 -2.66
C PRO A 154 6.86 -9.70 -4.04
N PRO A 155 5.94 -10.65 -4.25
CA PRO A 155 5.89 -11.41 -5.51
C PRO A 155 5.54 -10.55 -6.72
N THR A 156 4.57 -9.65 -6.59
CA THR A 156 4.14 -8.68 -7.60
C THR A 156 3.14 -7.72 -6.99
N ASP A 157 2.78 -6.64 -7.68
CA ASP A 157 1.70 -5.75 -7.27
C ASP A 157 0.33 -6.35 -7.58
N PHE A 158 -0.50 -6.55 -6.55
CA PHE A 158 -1.90 -6.94 -6.72
C PHE A 158 -2.74 -6.64 -5.48
N VAL A 159 -4.03 -6.47 -5.71
CA VAL A 159 -5.05 -6.32 -4.66
C VAL A 159 -6.16 -7.33 -4.89
N VAL A 160 -6.53 -8.07 -3.86
CA VAL A 160 -7.68 -8.98 -3.84
C VAL A 160 -8.80 -8.33 -3.03
N PHE A 161 -9.97 -8.22 -3.61
CA PHE A 161 -11.20 -7.69 -3.00
C PHE A 161 -12.14 -8.84 -2.68
N ASP A 162 -12.30 -9.13 -1.39
CA ASP A 162 -13.05 -10.30 -0.88
C ASP A 162 -12.64 -11.62 -1.58
N GLN A 163 -13.57 -12.23 -2.31
CA GLN A 163 -13.35 -13.39 -3.19
C GLN A 163 -13.87 -13.11 -4.61
N ASP A 164 -14.06 -11.83 -4.95
CA ASP A 164 -14.82 -11.42 -6.12
C ASP A 164 -13.94 -10.92 -7.25
N ALA A 165 -12.84 -10.24 -6.92
CA ALA A 165 -11.96 -9.64 -7.93
C ALA A 165 -10.52 -9.51 -7.47
N VAL A 166 -9.62 -9.47 -8.45
CA VAL A 166 -8.21 -9.09 -8.30
C VAL A 166 -7.88 -8.00 -9.31
N VAL A 167 -7.20 -6.95 -8.87
CA VAL A 167 -6.46 -6.03 -9.73
C VAL A 167 -4.99 -6.32 -9.54
N ALA A 168 -4.29 -6.66 -10.62
CA ALA A 168 -2.88 -7.02 -10.57
C ALA A 168 -2.09 -6.29 -11.67
N SER A 169 -0.77 -6.12 -11.47
CA SER A 169 0.11 -5.67 -12.54
C SER A 169 0.03 -6.62 -13.75
N ALA A 170 -0.09 -6.08 -14.95
CA ALA A 170 -0.15 -6.84 -16.19
C ALA A 170 1.17 -7.55 -16.53
N VAL A 171 2.28 -7.07 -15.94
CA VAL A 171 3.61 -7.69 -16.07
C VAL A 171 4.09 -8.08 -14.68
N TRP A 172 4.36 -9.37 -14.49
CA TRP A 172 4.82 -9.89 -13.20
C TRP A 172 6.11 -9.21 -12.74
N GLY A 173 6.07 -8.63 -11.55
CA GLY A 173 7.23 -7.96 -10.95
C GLY A 173 7.54 -6.57 -11.51
N ASP A 174 6.68 -6.00 -12.36
CA ASP A 174 6.81 -4.64 -12.86
C ASP A 174 5.67 -3.75 -12.31
N PRO A 175 5.94 -2.91 -11.31
CA PRO A 175 4.93 -2.03 -10.74
C PRO A 175 4.54 -0.84 -11.63
N ALA A 176 5.28 -0.59 -12.72
CA ALA A 176 5.01 0.49 -13.66
C ALA A 176 4.16 0.05 -14.85
N ALA A 177 3.89 -1.27 -14.98
CA ALA A 177 3.04 -1.79 -16.03
C ALA A 177 1.57 -1.41 -15.83
N ASP A 178 0.79 -1.51 -16.91
CA ASP A 178 -0.68 -1.49 -16.83
C ASP A 178 -1.19 -2.61 -15.91
N TYR A 179 -2.49 -2.64 -15.69
CA TYR A 179 -3.14 -3.62 -14.81
C TYR A 179 -3.99 -4.61 -15.60
N VAL A 180 -4.37 -5.68 -14.92
CA VAL A 180 -5.42 -6.61 -15.33
C VAL A 180 -6.46 -6.71 -14.22
N LEU A 181 -7.73 -6.75 -14.62
CA LEU A 181 -8.84 -7.07 -13.74
C LEU A 181 -9.21 -8.54 -13.92
N ILE A 182 -9.19 -9.30 -12.84
CA ILE A 182 -9.44 -10.74 -12.80
C ILE A 182 -10.71 -10.99 -12.00
N ARG A 183 -11.68 -11.66 -12.59
CA ARG A 183 -12.95 -12.06 -11.94
C ARG A 183 -13.18 -13.58 -12.01
N ASP A 184 -12.26 -14.32 -12.56
CA ASP A 184 -12.34 -15.78 -12.55
C ASP A 184 -12.15 -16.32 -11.13
N PRO A 185 -13.09 -17.10 -10.57
CA PRO A 185 -13.01 -17.56 -9.18
C PRO A 185 -11.77 -18.40 -8.87
N MET A 186 -11.28 -19.19 -9.84
CA MET A 186 -10.07 -20.00 -9.65
C MET A 186 -8.83 -19.12 -9.56
N LEU A 187 -8.71 -18.09 -10.42
CA LEU A 187 -7.60 -17.17 -10.39
C LEU A 187 -7.67 -16.28 -9.13
N VAL A 188 -8.84 -15.80 -8.75
CA VAL A 188 -9.03 -15.07 -7.48
C VAL A 188 -8.60 -15.91 -6.28
N ALA A 189 -8.99 -17.19 -6.24
CA ALA A 189 -8.55 -18.12 -5.20
C ALA A 189 -7.03 -18.35 -5.23
N ALA A 190 -6.40 -18.42 -6.42
CA ALA A 190 -4.96 -18.57 -6.56
C ALA A 190 -4.19 -17.34 -6.03
N PHE A 191 -4.64 -16.10 -6.37
CA PHE A 191 -4.06 -14.87 -5.83
C PHE A 191 -4.28 -14.74 -4.32
N THR A 192 -5.43 -15.15 -3.82
CA THR A 192 -5.71 -15.21 -2.38
C THR A 192 -4.74 -16.14 -1.68
N ALA A 193 -4.55 -17.37 -2.18
CA ALA A 193 -3.60 -18.33 -1.61
C ALA A 193 -2.15 -17.83 -1.69
N LEU A 194 -1.76 -17.18 -2.80
CA LEU A 194 -0.46 -16.54 -2.95
C LEU A 194 -0.25 -15.45 -1.89
N PHE A 195 -1.26 -14.59 -1.69
CA PHE A 195 -1.22 -13.56 -0.66
C PHE A 195 -1.07 -14.16 0.73
N ASP A 196 -1.96 -15.08 1.11
CA ASP A 196 -2.00 -15.67 2.45
C ASP A 196 -0.69 -16.39 2.79
N ARG A 197 -0.12 -17.12 1.82
CA ARG A 197 1.22 -17.74 1.94
C ARG A 197 2.33 -16.69 2.09
N SER A 198 2.30 -15.63 1.29
CA SER A 198 3.29 -14.55 1.36
C SER A 198 3.15 -13.76 2.65
N PHE A 199 1.94 -13.46 3.09
CA PHE A 199 1.64 -12.75 4.32
C PHE A 199 2.10 -13.54 5.55
N SER A 200 1.87 -14.85 5.59
CA SER A 200 2.32 -15.70 6.70
C SER A 200 3.85 -15.70 6.88
N ARG A 201 4.60 -15.58 5.77
CA ARG A 201 6.07 -15.56 5.75
C ARG A 201 6.66 -14.17 5.96
N ALA A 202 5.92 -13.14 5.66
CA ALA A 202 6.36 -11.74 5.79
C ALA A 202 6.54 -11.35 7.25
N LEU A 203 7.46 -10.42 7.51
CA LEU A 203 7.79 -9.94 8.85
C LEU A 203 6.66 -9.08 9.40
N PRO A 204 6.15 -9.33 10.61
CA PRO A 204 5.18 -8.43 11.23
C PRO A 204 5.81 -7.06 11.46
N MET A 205 5.04 -6.00 11.24
CA MET A 205 5.47 -4.64 11.56
C MET A 205 5.70 -4.52 13.07
N ALA A 206 6.87 -4.02 13.47
CA ALA A 206 7.14 -3.76 14.88
C ALA A 206 6.33 -2.53 15.33
N PRO A 207 5.57 -2.61 16.45
CA PRO A 207 4.91 -1.44 17.00
C PRO A 207 5.95 -0.38 17.42
N GLU A 208 5.64 0.89 17.18
CA GLU A 208 6.51 1.99 17.65
C GLU A 208 6.63 1.95 19.17
N GLY A 209 7.88 2.04 19.66
CA GLY A 209 8.15 2.02 21.11
C GLY A 209 8.04 0.64 21.76
N ALA A 210 8.00 -0.44 20.95
CA ALA A 210 8.04 -1.78 21.52
C ALA A 210 9.27 -1.96 22.42
N PRO A 211 9.08 -2.54 23.64
CA PRO A 211 10.19 -2.90 24.47
C PRO A 211 11.09 -3.88 23.74
N ASP A 212 12.35 -3.89 24.12
CA ASP A 212 13.45 -4.68 23.59
C ASP A 212 13.04 -5.84 22.65
N PRO A 213 13.35 -5.78 21.34
CA PRO A 213 12.90 -6.83 20.43
C PRO A 213 13.47 -8.16 20.90
N ALA A 214 12.62 -9.16 20.95
CA ALA A 214 13.02 -10.50 21.30
C ALA A 214 14.23 -10.94 20.44
N GLU A 215 15.19 -11.60 21.05
CA GLU A 215 16.41 -12.11 20.41
C GLU A 215 16.11 -12.79 19.07
N GLY A 216 15.06 -13.61 19.02
CA GLY A 216 14.63 -14.30 17.81
C GLY A 216 14.19 -13.37 16.67
N GLN A 217 13.68 -12.17 16.97
CA GLN A 217 13.33 -11.20 15.94
C GLN A 217 14.58 -10.59 15.33
N LEU A 218 15.55 -10.18 16.15
CA LEU A 218 16.82 -9.66 15.67
C LEU A 218 17.59 -10.71 14.86
N MET A 219 17.62 -11.97 15.32
CA MET A 219 18.25 -13.09 14.62
C MET A 219 17.61 -13.33 13.24
N ARG A 220 16.29 -13.26 13.12
CA ARG A 220 15.58 -13.35 11.83
C ARG A 220 15.97 -12.24 10.88
N LEU A 221 16.02 -10.99 11.34
CA LEU A 221 16.41 -9.85 10.51
C LEU A 221 17.87 -9.97 10.04
N LEU A 222 18.76 -10.48 10.89
CA LEU A 222 20.14 -10.77 10.53
C LEU A 222 20.27 -11.90 9.50
N ALA A 223 19.50 -12.98 9.66
CA ALA A 223 19.48 -14.09 8.71
C ALA A 223 18.94 -13.69 7.34
N LEU A 224 18.02 -12.72 7.29
CA LEU A 224 17.54 -12.09 6.07
C LEU A 224 18.55 -11.12 5.43
N GLY A 225 19.73 -10.93 6.04
CA GLY A 225 20.80 -10.11 5.48
C GLY A 225 20.61 -8.60 5.63
N LEU A 226 19.66 -8.13 6.44
CA LEU A 226 19.41 -6.70 6.62
C LEU A 226 20.61 -5.99 7.22
N LYS A 227 20.87 -4.75 6.78
CA LYS A 227 21.87 -3.86 7.37
C LYS A 227 21.41 -3.35 8.73
N ASP A 228 22.33 -2.98 9.59
CA ASP A 228 22.03 -2.49 10.95
C ASP A 228 21.12 -1.25 10.94
N GLU A 229 21.28 -0.39 9.94
CA GLU A 229 20.45 0.80 9.76
C GLU A 229 18.98 0.44 9.45
N SER A 230 18.76 -0.56 8.59
CA SER A 230 17.43 -1.07 8.26
C SER A 230 16.81 -1.78 9.46
N ILE A 231 17.60 -2.57 10.19
CA ILE A 231 17.16 -3.23 11.43
C ILE A 231 16.78 -2.17 12.48
N ALA A 232 17.59 -1.14 12.66
CA ALA A 232 17.31 -0.06 13.63
C ALA A 232 15.98 0.65 13.34
N ARG A 233 15.73 0.94 12.06
CA ARG A 233 14.47 1.54 11.62
C ARG A 233 13.28 0.60 11.82
N TYR A 234 13.45 -0.67 11.44
CA TYR A 234 12.42 -1.69 11.61
C TYR A 234 12.03 -1.87 13.08
N LEU A 235 13.03 -1.92 13.98
CA LEU A 235 12.81 -2.15 15.39
C LEU A 235 12.50 -0.86 16.19
N GLY A 236 12.42 0.30 15.55
CA GLY A 236 12.17 1.57 16.21
C GLY A 236 13.24 1.96 17.24
N CYS A 237 14.48 1.47 17.09
CA CYS A 237 15.56 1.70 18.04
C CYS A 237 16.79 2.37 17.40
N SER A 238 17.77 2.81 18.22
CA SER A 238 18.97 3.43 17.69
C SER A 238 19.91 2.41 17.04
N LEU A 239 20.68 2.85 16.03
CA LEU A 239 21.76 2.06 15.41
C LEU A 239 22.75 1.52 16.45
N ARG A 240 23.07 2.34 17.47
CA ARG A 240 23.93 1.95 18.61
C ARG A 240 23.33 0.77 19.38
N THR A 241 22.01 0.76 19.56
CA THR A 241 21.29 -0.33 20.22
C THR A 241 21.39 -1.63 19.42
N VAL A 242 21.16 -1.56 18.10
CA VAL A 242 21.28 -2.73 17.21
C VAL A 242 22.71 -3.30 17.28
N ARG A 243 23.73 -2.45 17.09
CA ARG A 243 25.14 -2.89 17.12
C ARG A 243 25.53 -3.54 18.44
N ARG A 244 25.10 -2.97 19.55
CA ARG A 244 25.33 -3.56 20.89
C ARG A 244 24.70 -4.94 21.02
N ARG A 245 23.45 -5.11 20.57
CA ARG A 245 22.73 -6.38 20.64
C ARG A 245 23.31 -7.43 19.72
N VAL A 246 23.69 -7.05 18.49
CA VAL A 246 24.39 -7.95 17.57
C VAL A 246 25.71 -8.44 18.20
N ALA A 247 26.48 -7.57 18.83
CA ALA A 247 27.71 -7.96 19.53
C ALA A 247 27.41 -8.95 20.68
N GLN A 248 26.39 -8.69 21.49
CA GLN A 248 25.98 -9.59 22.58
C GLN A 248 25.51 -10.96 22.07
N LEU A 249 24.79 -10.99 20.93
CA LEU A 249 24.38 -12.23 20.29
C LEU A 249 25.57 -13.00 19.75
N MET A 250 26.51 -12.33 19.11
CA MET A 250 27.74 -12.96 18.60
C MET A 250 28.55 -13.61 19.75
N GLU A 251 28.70 -12.91 20.87
CA GLU A 251 29.37 -13.44 22.07
C GLU A 251 28.63 -14.68 22.62
N ARG A 252 27.30 -14.58 22.77
CA ARG A 252 26.46 -15.65 23.31
C ARG A 252 26.44 -16.92 22.45
N HIS A 253 26.49 -16.74 21.12
CA HIS A 253 26.53 -17.87 20.18
C HIS A 253 27.95 -18.33 19.82
N GLY A 254 28.98 -17.72 20.42
CA GLY A 254 30.38 -18.08 20.18
C GLY A 254 30.84 -17.86 18.75
N VAL A 255 30.28 -16.86 18.05
CA VAL A 255 30.60 -16.56 16.65
C VAL A 255 31.29 -15.20 16.52
N GLN A 256 32.18 -15.07 15.50
CA GLN A 256 33.01 -13.89 15.34
C GLN A 256 32.51 -12.92 14.25
N THR A 257 31.59 -13.37 13.39
CA THR A 257 31.06 -12.57 12.31
C THR A 257 29.55 -12.56 12.28
N ARG A 258 28.97 -11.46 11.78
CA ARG A 258 27.55 -11.31 11.56
C ARG A 258 26.98 -12.41 10.64
N PHE A 259 27.75 -12.83 9.63
CA PHE A 259 27.36 -13.92 8.75
C PHE A 259 27.20 -15.24 9.52
N GLN A 260 28.19 -15.56 10.38
CA GLN A 260 28.11 -16.75 11.24
C GLN A 260 26.92 -16.70 12.19
N LEU A 261 26.56 -15.51 12.68
CA LEU A 261 25.37 -15.31 13.53
C LEU A 261 24.10 -15.60 12.75
N GLY A 262 23.99 -15.14 11.50
CA GLY A 262 22.86 -15.46 10.61
C GLY A 262 22.72 -16.96 10.35
N VAL A 263 23.83 -17.66 10.10
CA VAL A 263 23.86 -19.12 9.93
C VAL A 263 23.44 -19.84 11.23
N ALA A 264 23.89 -19.37 12.38
CA ALA A 264 23.48 -19.92 13.68
C ALA A 264 21.97 -19.75 13.92
N ALA A 265 21.40 -18.59 13.54
CA ALA A 265 19.98 -18.31 13.61
C ALA A 265 19.15 -19.29 12.77
N THR A 266 19.61 -19.57 11.55
CA THR A 266 18.95 -20.52 10.63
C THR A 266 19.01 -21.93 11.19
N ARG A 267 20.17 -22.39 11.72
CA ARG A 267 20.34 -23.70 12.34
C ARG A 267 19.50 -23.88 13.61
N ALA A 268 19.29 -22.82 14.36
CA ALA A 268 18.44 -22.83 15.55
C ALA A 268 16.94 -22.77 15.24
N GLY A 269 16.53 -22.78 13.96
CA GLY A 269 15.13 -22.66 13.57
C GLY A 269 14.52 -21.27 13.84
N LEU A 270 15.34 -20.28 14.21
CA LEU A 270 14.92 -18.92 14.50
C LEU A 270 14.71 -18.09 13.23
N ALA A 271 15.23 -18.58 12.10
CA ALA A 271 15.06 -18.00 10.79
C ALA A 271 14.91 -19.10 9.76
N THR A 272 13.69 -19.45 9.42
CA THR A 272 13.39 -20.25 8.23
C THR A 272 13.47 -19.33 7.02
N LEU A 273 14.56 -19.41 6.26
CA LEU A 273 14.74 -18.65 5.02
C LEU A 273 13.94 -19.24 3.86
N VAL A 274 13.56 -20.51 3.94
CA VAL A 274 12.73 -21.22 2.96
C VAL A 274 12.01 -22.33 3.71
N ASP A 275 10.70 -22.43 3.54
CA ASP A 275 9.95 -23.62 3.98
C ASP A 275 10.29 -24.77 3.02
N ASP A 276 11.03 -25.75 3.52
CA ASP A 276 11.36 -27.01 2.84
C ASP A 276 10.15 -27.96 2.88
N THR A 277 8.94 -27.45 2.62
CA THR A 277 7.69 -28.22 2.62
C THR A 277 7.20 -28.52 1.20
N ASP A 278 8.14 -28.81 0.28
CA ASP A 278 7.86 -29.48 -0.99
C ASP A 278 8.80 -30.69 -1.15
N ARG A 279 8.62 -31.70 -0.28
CA ARG A 279 9.00 -33.10 -0.52
C ARG A 279 7.86 -34.04 -0.23
#